data_4fe201608d21c2c8eac876bd55f20c2a
#
_entry.id   4fe201608d21c2c8eac876bd55f20c2a
#
_cell.length_a   1.000
_cell.length_b   1.000
_cell.length_c   1.000
_cell.angle_alpha   90.00
_cell.angle_beta   90.00
_cell.angle_gamma   90.00
#
_symmetry.space_group_name_H-M   'P 1'
#
loop_
_entity.id
_entity.type
_entity.pdbx_description
1 polymer ?
#
loop_
_entity_poly.entity_id
_entity_poly.type
_entity_poly.pdbx_seq_one_letter_code
_entity_poly.pdbx_strand_id
1 'polypeptide(L)'
;MRPVVAATGASRVAERIDGMRTVIEGGWVVAWNGRSHEVHEQGSVVFEGERIVHAGGPYPGAADTRIAARGKLVSPGFINTHVHTAGNGGDYLLLDMARNDYRTSNYMAFAAPLKGKMTPPPPEATAAIRAFVLLHALRNGTTTVIDVGGLRGDWDGYARLVDDLGVRVYGGPPFRDRDTYMDAQGRLTYEEDTAVGRERLKEAVDFARKFDGAAGGRLRALFNAAQVETCSEPLLRAGKEAAAEMSAPIHTHAGGNLIEFQRIMDEYRKTPVRFLADIGFLDERTLLGHVVFTTAHEWTRYPFGDDLRLLVERGATVGHCPYKYAKMAMTLRSFQRYLEAGVTLAIGTDTYPLDIVSELRWASILAKVTDGNYQAGLARDVFNAATIGGCRFLAREDLGRLAPGACADILLIDLDHLGGPVYADPIKALVDSASGRDVDTVIVAGQVLVQGGRATRVDEDAVLAKARAATEHYWSRVPAWRWDGAGVDQIVPPAFPIRRAARS
;
A
#
# COMPACT_ATOMS: atom_id res chain seq x y z
N MET A 1 -41.48 -15.07 30.88
CA MET A 1 -40.93 -16.11 30.00
C MET A 1 -41.40 -15.85 28.57
N ARG A 2 -40.56 -15.37 27.71
CA ARG A 2 -40.72 -15.33 26.26
C ARG A 2 -39.49 -15.99 25.65
N PRO A 3 -39.59 -16.85 24.65
CA PRO A 3 -38.49 -17.63 24.16
C PRO A 3 -37.53 -16.78 23.32
N VAL A 4 -36.25 -17.01 23.53
CA VAL A 4 -35.11 -16.53 22.74
C VAL A 4 -35.23 -17.21 21.36
N VAL A 5 -35.43 -16.43 20.31
CA VAL A 5 -35.34 -16.88 18.93
C VAL A 5 -33.86 -16.96 18.57
N ALA A 6 -33.39 -18.17 18.33
CA ALA A 6 -32.04 -18.43 17.81
C ALA A 6 -31.87 -17.82 16.43
N ALA A 7 -30.84 -17.03 16.27
CA ALA A 7 -30.37 -16.54 14.96
C ALA A 7 -29.64 -17.68 14.23
N THR A 8 -30.37 -18.48 13.49
CA THR A 8 -29.83 -19.38 12.46
C THR A 8 -29.89 -18.66 11.12
N GLY A 9 -28.74 -18.39 10.48
CA GLY A 9 -28.77 -17.90 9.11
C GLY A 9 -27.58 -17.09 8.62
N ALA A 10 -26.34 -17.48 8.97
CA ALA A 10 -25.16 -16.95 8.29
C ALA A 10 -24.38 -18.12 7.65
N SER A 11 -25.03 -18.79 6.71
CA SER A 11 -24.38 -19.76 5.81
C SER A 11 -25.22 -19.77 4.52
N ARG A 12 -25.05 -18.78 3.67
CA ARG A 12 -25.33 -18.87 2.23
C ARG A 12 -24.10 -18.39 1.49
N VAL A 13 -23.20 -19.35 1.24
CA VAL A 13 -22.66 -19.71 -0.05
C VAL A 13 -22.47 -18.50 -0.98
N ALA A 14 -21.23 -18.05 -1.10
CA ALA A 14 -20.78 -17.40 -2.31
C ALA A 14 -20.84 -18.44 -3.44
N GLU A 15 -22.01 -18.65 -4.03
CA GLU A 15 -22.13 -19.30 -5.32
C GLU A 15 -21.28 -18.50 -6.31
N ARG A 16 -20.27 -19.14 -6.87
CA ARG A 16 -19.56 -18.64 -8.05
C ARG A 16 -20.63 -18.42 -9.12
N ILE A 17 -20.89 -17.16 -9.42
CA ILE A 17 -21.80 -16.75 -10.49
C ILE A 17 -20.99 -16.81 -11.81
N ASP A 18 -20.51 -17.98 -12.18
CA ASP A 18 -19.91 -18.21 -13.50
C ASP A 18 -20.97 -18.00 -14.57
N GLY A 19 -20.83 -16.95 -15.36
CA GLY A 19 -21.69 -16.66 -16.52
C GLY A 19 -22.82 -15.65 -16.26
N MET A 20 -23.05 -15.17 -15.05
CA MET A 20 -24.05 -14.11 -14.80
C MET A 20 -23.51 -12.74 -15.21
N ARG A 21 -24.33 -12.00 -15.95
CA ARG A 21 -24.01 -10.63 -16.39
C ARG A 21 -24.51 -9.62 -15.40
N THR A 22 -23.58 -8.85 -14.82
CA THR A 22 -23.92 -7.73 -13.91
C THR A 22 -23.68 -6.40 -14.61
N VAL A 23 -24.65 -5.50 -14.52
CA VAL A 23 -24.56 -4.12 -15.03
C VAL A 23 -24.56 -3.14 -13.87
N ILE A 24 -23.56 -2.29 -13.82
CA ILE A 24 -23.51 -1.08 -12.98
C ILE A 24 -23.89 0.09 -13.89
N GLU A 25 -24.92 0.88 -13.52
CA GLU A 25 -25.48 1.88 -14.44
C GLU A 25 -25.88 3.21 -13.79
N GLY A 26 -25.86 4.28 -14.58
CA GLY A 26 -26.37 5.60 -14.21
C GLY A 26 -25.42 6.46 -13.38
N GLY A 27 -24.14 6.05 -13.27
CA GLY A 27 -23.10 6.82 -12.59
C GLY A 27 -22.14 7.56 -13.54
N TRP A 28 -21.17 8.23 -12.95
CA TRP A 28 -20.00 8.75 -13.65
C TRP A 28 -18.99 7.60 -13.83
N VAL A 29 -18.81 7.10 -15.05
CA VAL A 29 -17.93 5.94 -15.32
C VAL A 29 -16.58 6.42 -15.82
N VAL A 30 -15.49 5.99 -15.16
CA VAL A 30 -14.11 6.22 -15.60
C VAL A 30 -13.67 5.06 -16.49
N ALA A 31 -14.00 5.12 -17.76
CA ALA A 31 -13.64 4.11 -18.74
C ALA A 31 -12.19 4.29 -19.25
N TRP A 32 -11.63 3.23 -19.82
CA TRP A 32 -10.34 3.26 -20.50
C TRP A 32 -10.51 3.09 -22.01
N ASN A 33 -10.07 4.07 -22.78
CA ASN A 33 -10.23 4.09 -24.24
C ASN A 33 -9.07 3.45 -25.04
N GLY A 34 -8.19 2.69 -24.34
CA GLY A 34 -6.98 2.11 -24.90
C GLY A 34 -5.72 2.96 -24.72
N ARG A 35 -5.86 4.24 -24.41
CA ARG A 35 -4.75 5.18 -24.23
C ARG A 35 -4.79 5.96 -22.90
N SER A 36 -5.98 6.36 -22.49
CA SER A 36 -6.19 7.17 -21.28
C SER A 36 -7.55 6.86 -20.66
N HIS A 37 -7.72 7.25 -19.41
CA HIS A 37 -9.04 7.33 -18.81
C HIS A 37 -9.88 8.42 -19.47
N GLU A 38 -11.17 8.15 -19.62
CA GLU A 38 -12.20 9.10 -20.03
C GLU A 38 -13.44 8.94 -19.14
N VAL A 39 -14.20 10.01 -18.94
CA VAL A 39 -15.35 10.02 -18.02
C VAL A 39 -16.65 10.09 -18.82
N HIS A 40 -17.55 9.15 -18.55
CA HIS A 40 -18.89 9.08 -19.14
C HIS A 40 -19.95 9.40 -18.08
N GLU A 41 -20.70 10.47 -18.30
CA GLU A 41 -21.90 10.77 -17.50
C GLU A 41 -23.01 9.76 -17.81
N GLN A 42 -23.73 9.28 -16.77
CA GLN A 42 -24.76 8.26 -16.89
C GLN A 42 -24.27 6.99 -17.60
N GLY A 43 -23.01 6.68 -17.44
CA GLY A 43 -22.37 5.53 -18.06
C GLY A 43 -22.75 4.19 -17.42
N SER A 44 -22.19 3.13 -17.98
CA SER A 44 -22.37 1.77 -17.52
C SER A 44 -21.06 0.99 -17.55
N VAL A 45 -20.89 0.08 -16.58
CA VAL A 45 -19.89 -0.97 -16.60
C VAL A 45 -20.61 -2.31 -16.53
N VAL A 46 -20.26 -3.23 -17.42
CA VAL A 46 -20.81 -4.58 -17.47
C VAL A 46 -19.70 -5.59 -17.29
N PHE A 47 -19.92 -6.58 -16.43
CA PHE A 47 -18.98 -7.67 -16.27
C PHE A 47 -19.69 -9.04 -16.21
N GLU A 48 -18.97 -10.07 -16.63
CA GLU A 48 -19.34 -11.47 -16.57
C GLU A 48 -18.27 -12.23 -15.82
N GLY A 49 -18.66 -12.87 -14.71
CA GLY A 49 -17.66 -13.46 -13.80
C GLY A 49 -16.60 -12.43 -13.37
N GLU A 50 -15.35 -12.72 -13.66
CA GLU A 50 -14.22 -11.88 -13.26
C GLU A 50 -13.81 -10.82 -14.30
N ARG A 51 -14.52 -10.71 -15.46
CA ARG A 51 -14.09 -9.88 -16.58
C ARG A 51 -15.10 -8.81 -16.96
N ILE A 52 -14.59 -7.61 -17.19
CA ILE A 52 -15.37 -6.52 -17.79
C ILE A 52 -15.63 -6.83 -19.27
N VAL A 53 -16.88 -6.68 -19.70
CA VAL A 53 -17.30 -6.84 -21.11
C VAL A 53 -17.71 -5.53 -21.75
N HIS A 54 -18.07 -4.52 -20.94
CA HIS A 54 -18.36 -3.16 -21.39
C HIS A 54 -17.99 -2.14 -20.32
N ALA A 55 -17.43 -0.99 -20.73
CA ALA A 55 -17.26 0.19 -19.87
C ALA A 55 -17.35 1.44 -20.75
N GLY A 56 -18.16 2.42 -20.37
CA GLY A 56 -18.37 3.64 -21.11
C GLY A 56 -19.79 4.18 -21.02
N GLY A 57 -20.37 4.56 -22.15
CA GLY A 57 -21.75 5.06 -22.21
C GLY A 57 -22.82 4.06 -21.76
N PRO A 58 -24.12 4.43 -21.83
CA PRO A 58 -25.21 3.56 -21.40
C PRO A 58 -25.21 2.21 -22.15
N TYR A 59 -25.46 1.13 -21.38
CA TYR A 59 -25.54 -0.23 -21.93
C TYR A 59 -26.99 -0.64 -22.18
N PRO A 60 -27.42 -0.89 -23.44
CA PRO A 60 -28.80 -1.23 -23.76
C PRO A 60 -29.15 -2.72 -23.61
N GLY A 61 -28.16 -3.56 -23.29
CA GLY A 61 -28.32 -5.01 -23.27
C GLY A 61 -29.03 -5.58 -22.04
N ALA A 62 -29.33 -6.88 -22.10
CA ALA A 62 -29.87 -7.61 -20.96
C ALA A 62 -28.82 -7.82 -19.88
N ALA A 63 -29.27 -7.96 -18.63
CA ALA A 63 -28.46 -8.24 -17.47
C ALA A 63 -29.22 -9.11 -16.49
N ASP A 64 -28.52 -9.99 -15.77
CA ASP A 64 -29.08 -10.83 -14.72
C ASP A 64 -29.18 -10.04 -13.40
N THR A 65 -28.22 -9.13 -13.20
CA THR A 65 -28.16 -8.25 -12.02
C THR A 65 -27.90 -6.81 -12.43
N ARG A 66 -28.56 -5.85 -11.75
CA ARG A 66 -28.33 -4.42 -11.95
C ARG A 66 -27.97 -3.74 -10.64
N ILE A 67 -26.91 -2.94 -10.66
CA ILE A 67 -26.43 -2.13 -9.55
C ILE A 67 -26.59 -0.65 -9.94
N ALA A 68 -27.41 0.08 -9.20
CA ALA A 68 -27.59 1.51 -9.45
C ALA A 68 -26.38 2.30 -8.94
N ALA A 69 -25.81 3.16 -9.80
CA ALA A 69 -24.68 4.01 -9.48
C ALA A 69 -25.01 5.51 -9.58
N ARG A 70 -26.29 5.87 -9.52
CA ARG A 70 -26.70 7.28 -9.56
C ARG A 70 -26.04 8.05 -8.41
N GLY A 71 -25.44 9.22 -8.71
CA GLY A 71 -24.69 10.03 -7.75
C GLY A 71 -23.31 9.49 -7.38
N LYS A 72 -22.88 8.41 -8.00
CA LYS A 72 -21.60 7.75 -7.69
C LYS A 72 -20.63 7.84 -8.85
N LEU A 73 -19.33 7.87 -8.50
CA LEU A 73 -18.23 7.62 -9.42
C LEU A 73 -18.00 6.11 -9.49
N VAL A 74 -18.07 5.55 -10.69
CA VAL A 74 -17.65 4.18 -10.99
C VAL A 74 -16.23 4.22 -11.51
N SER A 75 -15.30 3.82 -10.66
CA SER A 75 -13.84 3.92 -10.87
C SER A 75 -13.22 2.53 -10.99
N PRO A 76 -12.11 2.37 -11.70
CA PRO A 76 -11.26 1.19 -11.50
C PRO A 76 -10.78 1.13 -10.05
N GLY A 77 -10.56 -0.10 -9.57
CA GLY A 77 -9.99 -0.33 -8.25
C GLY A 77 -8.58 0.27 -8.12
N PHE A 78 -8.28 0.85 -6.96
CA PHE A 78 -6.96 1.41 -6.71
C PHE A 78 -5.94 0.33 -6.37
N ILE A 79 -4.69 0.54 -6.85
CA ILE A 79 -3.53 -0.30 -6.58
C ILE A 79 -2.68 0.41 -5.52
N ASN A 80 -2.74 -0.07 -4.28
CA ASN A 80 -1.94 0.45 -3.19
C ASN A 80 -0.56 -0.20 -3.23
N THR A 81 0.42 0.53 -3.76
CA THR A 81 1.73 -0.02 -4.11
C THR A 81 2.70 -0.16 -2.94
N HIS A 82 2.28 0.20 -1.72
CA HIS A 82 3.15 0.10 -0.56
C HIS A 82 2.34 -0.01 0.73
N VAL A 83 2.31 -1.20 1.33
CA VAL A 83 1.59 -1.47 2.59
C VAL A 83 2.42 -2.39 3.48
N HIS A 84 2.54 -2.04 4.75
CA HIS A 84 3.12 -2.90 5.79
C HIS A 84 2.01 -3.61 6.56
N THR A 85 1.61 -4.80 6.12
CA THR A 85 0.47 -5.51 6.74
C THR A 85 0.72 -5.95 8.18
N ALA A 86 1.98 -6.07 8.62
CA ALA A 86 2.34 -6.48 9.97
C ALA A 86 2.80 -5.33 10.88
N GLY A 87 2.94 -4.10 10.35
CA GLY A 87 3.56 -2.96 11.05
C GLY A 87 2.61 -2.00 11.75
N ASN A 88 1.31 -2.15 11.57
CA ASN A 88 0.31 -1.14 11.94
C ASN A 88 0.35 -0.67 13.41
N GLY A 89 0.73 -1.52 14.36
CA GLY A 89 0.87 -1.14 15.77
C GLY A 89 1.93 -0.07 16.04
N GLY A 90 2.97 0.00 15.19
CA GLY A 90 4.02 1.02 15.24
C GLY A 90 3.65 2.35 14.59
N ASP A 91 2.64 2.38 13.73
CA ASP A 91 2.28 3.56 12.95
C ASP A 91 1.84 4.74 13.83
N TYR A 92 1.25 4.46 14.98
CA TYR A 92 0.89 5.48 15.98
C TYR A 92 2.12 6.24 16.49
N LEU A 93 3.28 5.61 16.58
CA LEU A 93 4.52 6.21 17.04
C LEU A 93 5.10 7.25 16.05
N LEU A 94 4.47 7.45 14.91
CA LEU A 94 4.81 8.49 13.93
C LEU A 94 3.96 9.76 14.06
N LEU A 95 3.00 9.81 15.00
CA LEU A 95 2.10 10.95 15.18
C LEU A 95 2.66 11.91 16.24
N ASP A 96 2.81 13.18 15.87
CA ASP A 96 3.19 14.27 16.81
C ASP A 96 4.33 13.87 17.76
N MET A 97 5.40 13.28 17.22
CA MET A 97 6.53 12.78 17.99
C MET A 97 7.14 13.88 18.88
N ALA A 98 7.45 13.55 20.12
CA ALA A 98 8.05 14.48 21.09
C ALA A 98 9.44 15.01 20.67
N ARG A 99 10.14 14.28 19.78
CA ARG A 99 11.52 14.60 19.37
C ARG A 99 11.59 14.83 17.87
N ASN A 100 12.15 15.98 17.50
CA ASN A 100 12.30 16.39 16.11
C ASN A 100 13.53 15.73 15.41
N ASP A 101 14.48 15.21 16.16
CA ASP A 101 15.66 14.51 15.65
C ASP A 101 15.29 13.17 14.98
N TYR A 102 14.09 12.65 15.20
CA TYR A 102 13.60 11.43 14.53
C TYR A 102 13.16 11.63 13.07
N ARG A 103 12.99 12.86 12.63
CA ARG A 103 12.47 13.14 11.27
C ARG A 103 13.33 12.59 10.12
N THR A 104 14.63 12.40 10.35
CA THR A 104 15.55 11.89 9.33
C THR A 104 15.58 10.37 9.24
N SER A 105 15.01 9.68 10.24
CA SER A 105 14.89 8.21 10.26
C SER A 105 13.78 7.74 11.19
N ASN A 106 12.81 7.02 10.64
CA ASN A 106 11.79 6.33 11.42
C ASN A 106 12.36 5.19 12.29
N TYR A 107 13.54 4.66 11.99
CA TYR A 107 14.22 3.71 12.89
C TYR A 107 14.47 4.27 14.28
N MET A 108 14.83 5.56 14.34
CA MET A 108 15.04 6.25 15.62
C MET A 108 13.74 6.34 16.41
N ALA A 109 12.59 6.41 15.73
CA ALA A 109 11.30 6.56 16.39
C ALA A 109 10.79 5.24 16.98
N PHE A 110 10.82 4.14 16.21
CA PHE A 110 10.14 2.91 16.65
C PHE A 110 10.77 1.60 16.17
N ALA A 111 11.54 1.59 15.08
CA ALA A 111 11.85 0.34 14.39
C ALA A 111 13.13 -0.35 14.88
N ALA A 112 14.07 0.37 15.47
CA ALA A 112 15.32 -0.22 15.92
C ALA A 112 15.30 -0.48 17.45
N PRO A 113 15.06 -1.73 17.87
CA PRO A 113 15.13 -2.12 19.28
C PRO A 113 16.58 -2.23 19.76
N LEU A 114 16.77 -2.32 21.06
CA LEU A 114 18.02 -2.84 21.62
C LEU A 114 18.25 -4.28 21.15
N LYS A 115 19.50 -4.63 20.85
CA LYS A 115 19.87 -5.99 20.40
C LYS A 115 19.37 -7.06 21.38
N GLY A 116 18.63 -8.03 20.85
CA GLY A 116 18.11 -9.17 21.61
C GLY A 116 16.96 -8.85 22.59
N LYS A 117 16.45 -7.62 22.57
CA LYS A 117 15.33 -7.22 23.48
C LYS A 117 13.96 -7.31 22.84
N MET A 118 13.87 -7.19 21.53
CA MET A 118 12.59 -7.33 20.84
C MET A 118 12.23 -8.80 20.71
N THR A 119 11.14 -9.19 21.34
CA THR A 119 10.51 -10.49 21.09
C THR A 119 9.47 -10.35 20.00
N PRO A 120 9.42 -11.26 19.03
CA PRO A 120 8.34 -11.27 18.04
C PRO A 120 6.96 -11.23 18.71
N PRO A 121 5.98 -10.53 18.14
CA PRO A 121 4.61 -10.62 18.64
C PRO A 121 4.09 -12.04 18.47
N PRO A 122 3.11 -12.45 19.30
CA PRO A 122 2.43 -13.73 19.14
C PRO A 122 1.85 -13.87 17.72
N PRO A 123 1.86 -15.07 17.11
CA PRO A 123 1.35 -15.28 15.75
C PRO A 123 -0.08 -14.77 15.55
N GLU A 124 -0.95 -14.99 16.54
CA GLU A 124 -2.34 -14.53 16.53
C GLU A 124 -2.47 -13.01 16.54
N ALA A 125 -1.56 -12.29 17.22
CA ALA A 125 -1.51 -10.83 17.19
C ALA A 125 -1.10 -10.32 15.81
N THR A 126 -0.10 -10.94 15.19
CA THR A 126 0.31 -10.62 13.82
C THR A 126 -0.83 -10.89 12.83
N ALA A 127 -1.51 -12.02 12.93
CA ALA A 127 -2.66 -12.35 12.08
C ALA A 127 -3.80 -11.33 12.25
N ALA A 128 -4.10 -10.91 13.48
CA ALA A 128 -5.13 -9.90 13.76
C ALA A 128 -4.81 -8.54 13.13
N ILE A 129 -3.56 -8.09 13.23
CA ILE A 129 -3.12 -6.84 12.59
C ILE A 129 -3.19 -6.94 11.07
N ARG A 130 -2.75 -8.04 10.48
CA ARG A 130 -2.86 -8.27 9.02
C ARG A 130 -4.30 -8.22 8.53
N ALA A 131 -5.20 -8.91 9.23
CA ALA A 131 -6.63 -8.91 8.90
C ALA A 131 -7.20 -7.49 8.93
N PHE A 132 -6.86 -6.72 9.96
CA PHE A 132 -7.28 -5.33 10.08
C PHE A 132 -6.72 -4.45 8.96
N VAL A 133 -5.43 -4.55 8.66
CA VAL A 133 -4.76 -3.74 7.63
C VAL A 133 -5.36 -4.01 6.25
N LEU A 134 -5.49 -5.29 5.86
CA LEU A 134 -6.06 -5.64 4.55
C LEU A 134 -7.53 -5.26 4.46
N LEU A 135 -8.32 -5.50 5.51
CA LEU A 135 -9.72 -5.08 5.56
C LEU A 135 -9.88 -3.56 5.45
N HIS A 136 -9.04 -2.81 6.17
CA HIS A 136 -9.11 -1.34 6.16
C HIS A 136 -8.70 -0.78 4.80
N ALA A 137 -7.64 -1.31 4.18
CA ALA A 137 -7.25 -0.93 2.82
C ALA A 137 -8.37 -1.22 1.79
N LEU A 138 -8.98 -2.42 1.88
CA LEU A 138 -10.11 -2.81 1.01
C LEU A 138 -11.29 -1.85 1.14
N ARG A 139 -11.71 -1.53 2.37
CA ARG A 139 -12.82 -0.60 2.63
C ARG A 139 -12.56 0.81 2.10
N ASN A 140 -11.29 1.21 2.02
CA ASN A 140 -10.88 2.52 1.52
C ASN A 140 -10.54 2.51 0.01
N GLY A 141 -11.02 1.50 -0.74
CA GLY A 141 -10.94 1.48 -2.20
C GLY A 141 -9.71 0.78 -2.79
N THR A 142 -8.89 0.14 -1.97
CA THR A 142 -7.78 -0.67 -2.46
C THR A 142 -8.29 -2.04 -2.92
N THR A 143 -8.17 -2.36 -4.20
CA THR A 143 -8.50 -3.69 -4.73
C THR A 143 -7.26 -4.58 -4.89
N THR A 144 -6.08 -3.96 -5.05
CA THR A 144 -4.79 -4.63 -5.13
C THR A 144 -3.81 -4.02 -4.12
N VAL A 145 -3.28 -4.84 -3.23
CA VAL A 145 -2.30 -4.48 -2.18
C VAL A 145 -0.94 -5.01 -2.56
N ILE A 146 0.08 -4.16 -2.48
CA ILE A 146 1.49 -4.57 -2.51
C ILE A 146 1.99 -4.61 -1.07
N ASP A 147 2.07 -5.83 -0.50
CA ASP A 147 2.53 -6.06 0.86
C ASP A 147 4.05 -6.13 0.91
N VAL A 148 4.68 -5.06 1.34
CA VAL A 148 6.14 -4.91 1.43
C VAL A 148 6.66 -5.13 2.85
N GLY A 149 5.81 -5.52 3.79
CA GLY A 149 6.17 -5.49 5.19
C GLY A 149 5.97 -6.75 5.98
N GLY A 150 7.07 -7.36 6.40
CA GLY A 150 7.13 -8.13 7.62
C GLY A 150 6.42 -9.48 7.65
N LEU A 151 6.18 -10.08 6.51
CA LEU A 151 5.62 -11.42 6.46
C LEU A 151 6.64 -12.43 6.97
N ARG A 152 6.42 -12.98 8.16
CA ARG A 152 7.14 -14.13 8.69
C ARG A 152 6.14 -15.07 9.38
N GLY A 153 6.31 -16.37 9.21
CA GLY A 153 5.53 -17.38 9.89
C GLY A 153 4.36 -17.92 9.08
N ASP A 154 3.15 -17.96 9.61
CA ASP A 154 1.99 -18.66 9.07
C ASP A 154 1.55 -18.22 7.64
N TRP A 155 2.18 -18.79 6.63
CA TRP A 155 1.90 -18.55 5.22
C TRP A 155 0.56 -19.14 4.78
N ASP A 156 0.20 -20.31 5.30
CA ASP A 156 -1.09 -20.95 5.01
C ASP A 156 -2.22 -20.10 5.60
N GLY A 157 -2.05 -19.57 6.82
CA GLY A 157 -2.99 -18.63 7.43
C GLY A 157 -3.12 -17.32 6.64
N TYR A 158 -2.00 -16.82 6.10
CA TYR A 158 -2.03 -15.62 5.25
C TYR A 158 -2.77 -15.87 3.93
N ALA A 159 -2.53 -16.99 3.26
CA ALA A 159 -3.23 -17.34 2.03
C ALA A 159 -4.75 -17.49 2.27
N ARG A 160 -5.13 -18.11 3.40
CA ARG A 160 -6.55 -18.19 3.81
C ARG A 160 -7.14 -16.77 4.06
N LEU A 161 -6.41 -15.90 4.75
CA LEU A 161 -6.87 -14.53 5.00
C LEU A 161 -7.11 -13.74 3.71
N VAL A 162 -6.21 -13.85 2.73
CA VAL A 162 -6.37 -13.24 1.40
C VAL A 162 -7.62 -13.79 0.69
N ASP A 163 -7.85 -15.10 0.80
CA ASP A 163 -9.04 -15.73 0.21
C ASP A 163 -10.34 -15.31 0.92
N ASP A 164 -10.34 -15.30 2.25
CA ASP A 164 -11.48 -14.88 3.07
C ASP A 164 -11.90 -13.44 2.79
N LEU A 165 -10.94 -12.52 2.70
CA LEU A 165 -11.19 -11.12 2.37
C LEU A 165 -11.50 -10.90 0.87
N GLY A 166 -10.98 -11.76 0.00
CA GLY A 166 -11.15 -11.65 -1.44
C GLY A 166 -10.28 -10.59 -2.12
N VAL A 167 -9.50 -9.83 -1.37
CA VAL A 167 -8.61 -8.79 -1.89
C VAL A 167 -7.46 -9.38 -2.70
N ARG A 168 -6.97 -8.67 -3.71
CA ARG A 168 -5.77 -9.07 -4.46
C ARG A 168 -4.51 -8.59 -3.73
N VAL A 169 -3.55 -9.49 -3.53
CA VAL A 169 -2.30 -9.19 -2.82
C VAL A 169 -1.10 -9.68 -3.60
N TYR A 170 -0.10 -8.83 -3.73
CA TYR A 170 1.27 -9.21 -4.10
C TYR A 170 2.13 -9.08 -2.86
N GLY A 171 2.74 -10.17 -2.40
CA GLY A 171 3.51 -10.18 -1.18
C GLY A 171 4.42 -11.39 -1.07
N GLY A 172 5.26 -11.37 -0.04
CA GLY A 172 6.19 -12.47 0.25
C GLY A 172 7.08 -12.15 1.44
N PRO A 173 7.84 -13.16 1.94
CA PRO A 173 8.80 -12.95 3.01
C PRO A 173 9.85 -11.92 2.63
N PRO A 174 10.11 -10.90 3.47
CA PRO A 174 11.22 -10.01 3.24
C PRO A 174 12.55 -10.71 3.52
N PHE A 175 13.55 -10.43 2.69
CA PHE A 175 14.92 -10.89 2.91
C PHE A 175 15.87 -9.72 3.15
N ARG A 176 16.83 -9.92 4.01
CA ARG A 176 17.93 -9.03 4.33
C ARG A 176 19.01 -9.82 5.05
N ASP A 177 20.25 -9.38 4.97
CA ASP A 177 21.40 -9.95 5.68
C ASP A 177 22.02 -8.98 6.69
N ARG A 178 21.48 -7.76 6.82
CA ARG A 178 21.88 -6.78 7.83
C ARG A 178 20.70 -6.47 8.73
N ASP A 179 20.77 -6.94 9.97
CA ASP A 179 19.78 -6.56 10.99
C ASP A 179 20.20 -5.23 11.64
N THR A 180 19.17 -4.43 11.99
CA THR A 180 19.36 -3.10 12.59
C THR A 180 18.89 -3.09 14.03
N TYR A 181 19.66 -2.41 14.90
CA TYR A 181 19.30 -2.19 16.30
C TYR A 181 19.96 -0.92 16.83
N MET A 182 19.45 -0.43 17.96
CA MET A 182 20.06 0.66 18.70
C MET A 182 21.04 0.11 19.73
N ASP A 183 22.20 0.75 19.87
CA ASP A 183 23.07 0.47 21.01
C ASP A 183 22.57 1.22 22.28
N ALA A 184 23.23 0.98 23.41
CA ALA A 184 22.88 1.61 24.69
C ALA A 184 23.06 3.14 24.69
N GLN A 185 23.76 3.70 23.72
CA GLN A 185 23.99 5.14 23.54
C GLN A 185 23.00 5.77 22.55
N GLY A 186 22.04 4.98 22.02
CA GLY A 186 21.06 5.46 21.05
C GLY A 186 21.62 5.61 19.62
N ARG A 187 22.68 4.90 19.28
CA ARG A 187 23.24 4.90 17.93
C ARG A 187 22.71 3.71 17.13
N LEU A 188 22.30 3.96 15.88
CA LEU A 188 21.85 2.92 14.96
C LEU A 188 23.04 2.04 14.53
N THR A 189 22.92 0.75 14.71
CA THR A 189 23.95 -0.25 14.43
C THR A 189 23.43 -1.27 13.44
N TYR A 190 24.32 -1.76 12.58
CA TYR A 190 24.03 -2.80 11.60
C TYR A 190 24.91 -4.01 11.89
N GLU A 191 24.30 -5.18 11.86
CA GLU A 191 25.01 -6.46 12.00
C GLU A 191 24.73 -7.33 10.79
N GLU A 192 25.80 -7.68 10.06
CA GLU A 192 25.68 -8.49 8.85
C GLU A 192 25.82 -9.97 9.15
N ASP A 193 24.88 -10.79 8.62
CA ASP A 193 24.93 -12.24 8.61
C ASP A 193 24.44 -12.75 7.23
N THR A 194 25.41 -13.05 6.38
CA THR A 194 25.15 -13.51 5.01
C THR A 194 24.48 -14.89 4.97
N ALA A 195 24.66 -15.74 6.00
CA ALA A 195 23.98 -17.04 6.07
C ALA A 195 22.49 -16.87 6.34
N VAL A 196 22.14 -15.99 7.28
CA VAL A 196 20.76 -15.60 7.57
C VAL A 196 20.12 -14.95 6.33
N GLY A 197 20.84 -14.10 5.62
CA GLY A 197 20.36 -13.50 4.38
C GLY A 197 19.97 -14.52 3.31
N ARG A 198 20.83 -15.52 3.09
CA ARG A 198 20.55 -16.61 2.15
C ARG A 198 19.34 -17.45 2.56
N GLU A 199 19.20 -17.76 3.85
CA GLU A 199 18.05 -18.51 4.35
C GLU A 199 16.73 -17.73 4.14
N ARG A 200 16.74 -16.43 4.44
CA ARG A 200 15.57 -15.55 4.21
C ARG A 200 15.20 -15.45 2.71
N LEU A 201 16.19 -15.39 1.83
CA LEU A 201 15.92 -15.43 0.38
C LEU A 201 15.35 -16.78 -0.06
N LYS A 202 15.87 -17.88 0.51
CA LYS A 202 15.31 -19.21 0.27
C LYS A 202 13.84 -19.30 0.72
N GLU A 203 13.48 -18.73 1.88
CA GLU A 203 12.08 -18.65 2.33
C GLU A 203 11.21 -17.90 1.30
N ALA A 204 11.71 -16.80 0.70
CA ALA A 204 10.99 -16.06 -0.34
C ALA A 204 10.76 -16.89 -1.61
N VAL A 205 11.77 -17.66 -2.03
CA VAL A 205 11.66 -18.60 -3.18
C VAL A 205 10.65 -19.72 -2.88
N ASP A 206 10.72 -20.32 -1.69
CA ASP A 206 9.80 -21.39 -1.28
C ASP A 206 8.36 -20.87 -1.16
N PHE A 207 8.17 -19.67 -0.64
CA PHE A 207 6.87 -19.00 -0.65
C PHE A 207 6.34 -18.81 -2.07
N ALA A 208 7.14 -18.25 -2.96
CA ALA A 208 6.74 -18.02 -4.34
C ALA A 208 6.34 -19.32 -5.04
N ARG A 209 7.10 -20.40 -4.87
CA ARG A 209 6.77 -21.72 -5.44
C ARG A 209 5.46 -22.31 -4.93
N LYS A 210 5.13 -22.06 -3.66
CA LYS A 210 3.95 -22.67 -3.03
C LYS A 210 2.68 -21.82 -3.20
N PHE A 211 2.80 -20.50 -3.13
CA PHE A 211 1.65 -19.61 -2.96
C PHE A 211 1.39 -18.66 -4.12
N ASP A 212 2.28 -18.58 -5.14
CA ASP A 212 1.97 -17.77 -6.32
C ASP A 212 0.77 -18.38 -7.05
N GLY A 213 -0.29 -17.59 -7.22
CA GLY A 213 -1.57 -18.04 -7.78
C GLY A 213 -2.58 -18.60 -6.77
N ALA A 214 -2.24 -18.65 -5.47
CA ALA A 214 -3.20 -19.05 -4.43
C ALA A 214 -4.38 -18.09 -4.31
N ALA A 215 -5.39 -18.44 -3.48
CA ALA A 215 -6.62 -17.67 -3.31
C ALA A 215 -7.31 -17.34 -4.65
N GLY A 216 -7.40 -18.32 -5.56
CA GLY A 216 -7.99 -18.12 -6.89
C GLY A 216 -7.22 -17.13 -7.75
N GLY A 217 -5.90 -17.07 -7.66
CA GLY A 217 -5.04 -16.16 -8.41
C GLY A 217 -4.91 -14.75 -7.80
N ARG A 218 -5.53 -14.51 -6.64
CA ARG A 218 -5.46 -13.20 -5.96
C ARG A 218 -4.23 -13.05 -5.09
N LEU A 219 -3.62 -14.11 -4.56
CA LEU A 219 -2.32 -14.05 -3.90
C LEU A 219 -1.22 -14.33 -4.94
N ARG A 220 -0.33 -13.38 -5.12
CA ARG A 220 0.79 -13.46 -6.04
C ARG A 220 2.11 -13.17 -5.32
N ALA A 221 3.17 -13.81 -5.76
CA ALA A 221 4.49 -13.59 -5.21
C ALA A 221 5.04 -12.20 -5.55
N LEU A 222 5.65 -11.56 -4.54
CA LEU A 222 6.52 -10.40 -4.65
C LEU A 222 7.82 -10.69 -3.91
N PHE A 223 8.96 -10.56 -4.58
CA PHE A 223 10.25 -10.59 -3.89
C PHE A 223 10.49 -9.26 -3.18
N ASN A 224 10.79 -9.31 -1.89
CA ASN A 224 10.92 -8.10 -1.07
C ASN A 224 12.32 -8.05 -0.43
N ALA A 225 13.28 -7.40 -1.12
CA ALA A 225 14.54 -7.00 -0.51
C ALA A 225 14.22 -5.85 0.46
N ALA A 226 14.29 -6.09 1.77
CA ALA A 226 13.66 -5.23 2.78
C ALA A 226 14.00 -3.75 2.59
N GLN A 227 15.29 -3.39 2.58
CA GLN A 227 15.76 -2.03 2.34
C GLN A 227 17.16 -2.09 1.71
N VAL A 228 17.51 -1.11 0.90
CA VAL A 228 18.78 -1.09 0.18
C VAL A 228 19.98 -1.18 1.11
N GLU A 229 19.96 -0.50 2.26
CA GLU A 229 21.06 -0.50 3.23
C GLU A 229 21.08 -1.73 4.14
N THR A 230 19.99 -2.49 4.20
CA THR A 230 19.91 -3.72 4.99
C THR A 230 20.18 -4.99 4.17
N CYS A 231 20.47 -4.83 2.89
CA CYS A 231 20.84 -5.92 2.00
C CYS A 231 22.24 -5.68 1.44
N SER A 232 23.13 -6.66 1.54
CA SER A 232 24.40 -6.62 0.84
C SER A 232 24.22 -6.70 -0.68
N GLU A 233 25.19 -6.20 -1.45
CA GLU A 233 25.15 -6.30 -2.92
C GLU A 233 24.96 -7.73 -3.43
N PRO A 234 25.67 -8.76 -2.91
CA PRO A 234 25.43 -10.14 -3.34
C PRO A 234 24.01 -10.62 -3.08
N LEU A 235 23.39 -10.22 -1.96
CA LEU A 235 22.02 -10.61 -1.65
C LEU A 235 20.99 -9.90 -2.56
N LEU A 236 21.20 -8.61 -2.87
CA LEU A 236 20.36 -7.87 -3.81
C LEU A 236 20.40 -8.50 -5.21
N ARG A 237 21.60 -8.86 -5.70
CA ARG A 237 21.73 -9.56 -7.00
C ARG A 237 21.03 -10.90 -7.00
N ALA A 238 21.27 -11.74 -5.99
CA ALA A 238 20.65 -13.05 -5.88
C ALA A 238 19.11 -12.94 -5.77
N GLY A 239 18.60 -11.95 -5.04
CA GLY A 239 17.16 -11.69 -4.96
C GLY A 239 16.56 -11.26 -6.30
N LYS A 240 17.28 -10.42 -7.07
CA LYS A 240 16.87 -10.00 -8.41
C LYS A 240 16.85 -11.18 -9.40
N GLU A 241 17.86 -12.03 -9.38
CA GLU A 241 17.94 -13.24 -10.19
C GLU A 241 16.77 -14.20 -9.86
N ALA A 242 16.54 -14.48 -8.58
CA ALA A 242 15.42 -15.34 -8.15
C ALA A 242 14.05 -14.79 -8.57
N ALA A 243 13.84 -13.47 -8.48
CA ALA A 243 12.61 -12.84 -8.94
C ALA A 243 12.43 -12.99 -10.46
N ALA A 244 13.50 -12.81 -11.23
CA ALA A 244 13.49 -12.98 -12.68
C ALA A 244 13.20 -14.43 -13.10
N GLU A 245 13.84 -15.42 -12.47
CA GLU A 245 13.59 -16.85 -12.70
C GLU A 245 12.13 -17.24 -12.48
N MET A 246 11.49 -16.61 -11.50
CA MET A 246 10.09 -16.85 -11.17
C MET A 246 9.10 -15.91 -11.88
N SER A 247 9.59 -15.05 -12.77
CA SER A 247 8.78 -14.02 -13.45
C SER A 247 7.95 -13.16 -12.49
N ALA A 248 8.45 -12.96 -11.27
CA ALA A 248 7.82 -12.19 -10.22
C ALA A 248 8.35 -10.74 -10.17
N PRO A 249 7.56 -9.75 -9.72
CA PRO A 249 8.07 -8.43 -9.42
C PRO A 249 8.97 -8.44 -8.17
N ILE A 250 9.85 -7.43 -8.09
CA ILE A 250 10.71 -7.23 -6.93
C ILE A 250 10.56 -5.82 -6.36
N HIS A 251 10.64 -5.72 -5.04
CA HIS A 251 10.59 -4.46 -4.31
C HIS A 251 11.82 -4.29 -3.42
N THR A 252 12.22 -3.03 -3.21
CA THR A 252 13.06 -2.60 -2.08
C THR A 252 12.70 -1.17 -1.68
N HIS A 253 12.85 -0.84 -0.38
CA HIS A 253 12.86 0.57 0.02
C HIS A 253 14.19 1.19 -0.40
N ALA A 254 14.15 2.37 -1.01
CA ALA A 254 15.32 3.11 -1.43
C ALA A 254 15.10 4.62 -1.34
N GLY A 255 16.08 5.38 -0.87
CA GLY A 255 15.97 6.81 -0.70
C GLY A 255 14.89 7.22 0.30
N GLY A 256 14.54 6.34 1.24
CA GLY A 256 13.48 6.57 2.22
C GLY A 256 13.87 7.48 3.38
N ASN A 257 15.15 7.59 3.71
CA ASN A 257 15.68 8.46 4.76
C ASN A 257 17.13 8.84 4.51
N LEU A 258 17.59 9.90 5.19
CA LEU A 258 18.97 10.41 5.02
C LEU A 258 20.05 9.48 5.56
N ILE A 259 19.76 8.70 6.59
CA ILE A 259 20.73 7.74 7.17
C ILE A 259 21.04 6.66 6.14
N GLU A 260 20.02 6.12 5.48
CA GLU A 260 20.15 5.20 4.36
C GLU A 260 20.99 5.82 3.23
N PHE A 261 20.61 7.04 2.78
CA PHE A 261 21.33 7.73 1.71
C PHE A 261 22.82 7.90 2.04
N GLN A 262 23.13 8.38 3.25
CA GLN A 262 24.51 8.58 3.71
C GLN A 262 25.26 7.25 3.79
N ARG A 263 24.64 6.20 4.33
CA ARG A 263 25.26 4.89 4.44
C ARG A 263 25.66 4.32 3.08
N ILE A 264 24.75 4.36 2.09
CA ILE A 264 25.06 3.89 0.74
C ILE A 264 26.14 4.75 0.09
N MET A 265 26.12 6.07 0.31
CA MET A 265 27.19 6.97 -0.14
C MET A 265 28.54 6.62 0.49
N ASP A 266 28.58 6.31 1.78
CA ASP A 266 29.81 5.98 2.50
C ASP A 266 30.38 4.63 2.05
N GLU A 267 29.52 3.63 1.87
CA GLU A 267 29.92 2.25 1.53
C GLU A 267 30.28 2.12 0.05
N TYR A 268 29.47 2.67 -0.87
CA TYR A 268 29.58 2.44 -2.31
C TYR A 268 30.00 3.67 -3.12
N ARG A 269 30.10 4.85 -2.52
CA ARG A 269 30.36 6.14 -3.22
C ARG A 269 29.33 6.46 -4.30
N LYS A 270 28.10 6.03 -4.10
CA LYS A 270 26.98 6.14 -5.03
C LYS A 270 25.69 6.49 -4.28
N THR A 271 24.76 7.18 -4.95
CA THR A 271 23.39 7.33 -4.42
C THR A 271 22.69 5.97 -4.39
N PRO A 272 21.65 5.76 -3.55
CA PRO A 272 20.90 4.52 -3.54
C PRO A 272 20.37 4.11 -4.92
N VAL A 273 19.83 5.06 -5.69
CA VAL A 273 19.33 4.80 -7.05
C VAL A 273 20.47 4.40 -7.98
N ARG A 274 21.60 5.14 -7.95
CA ARG A 274 22.77 4.83 -8.77
C ARG A 274 23.37 3.47 -8.44
N PHE A 275 23.47 3.14 -7.15
CA PHE A 275 23.94 1.84 -6.69
C PHE A 275 23.08 0.71 -7.24
N LEU A 276 21.75 0.80 -7.07
CA LEU A 276 20.81 -0.19 -7.57
C LEU A 276 20.82 -0.32 -9.11
N ALA A 277 21.00 0.80 -9.83
CA ALA A 277 21.12 0.77 -11.29
C ALA A 277 22.40 0.06 -11.76
N ASP A 278 23.54 0.32 -11.09
CA ASP A 278 24.85 -0.24 -11.48
C ASP A 278 24.96 -1.74 -11.17
N ILE A 279 24.28 -2.23 -10.13
CA ILE A 279 24.21 -3.66 -9.83
C ILE A 279 23.16 -4.42 -10.67
N GLY A 280 22.43 -3.74 -11.55
CA GLY A 280 21.41 -4.36 -12.40
C GLY A 280 20.11 -4.73 -11.66
N PHE A 281 19.85 -4.10 -10.51
CA PHE A 281 18.61 -4.35 -9.74
C PHE A 281 17.38 -3.70 -10.38
N LEU A 282 17.55 -2.57 -11.09
CA LEU A 282 16.46 -1.78 -11.66
C LEU A 282 16.07 -2.25 -13.05
N ASP A 283 14.78 -2.53 -13.23
CA ASP A 283 14.08 -2.72 -14.52
C ASP A 283 12.59 -2.41 -14.38
N GLU A 284 11.80 -2.67 -15.42
CA GLU A 284 10.34 -2.44 -15.43
C GLU A 284 9.56 -3.32 -14.44
N ARG A 285 10.15 -4.39 -13.89
CA ARG A 285 9.55 -5.27 -12.87
C ARG A 285 9.95 -4.84 -11.45
N THR A 286 10.65 -3.72 -11.30
CA THR A 286 11.14 -3.22 -10.01
C THR A 286 10.25 -2.10 -9.49
N LEU A 287 9.80 -2.24 -8.25
CA LEU A 287 9.16 -1.21 -7.45
C LEU A 287 10.14 -0.69 -6.39
N LEU A 288 10.42 0.59 -6.38
CA LEU A 288 11.16 1.25 -5.31
C LEU A 288 10.20 1.97 -4.36
N GLY A 289 10.23 1.59 -3.10
CA GLY A 289 9.50 2.33 -2.05
C GLY A 289 10.14 3.70 -1.80
N HIS A 290 9.33 4.75 -1.94
CA HIS A 290 9.57 6.14 -1.54
C HIS A 290 10.42 6.98 -2.50
N VAL A 291 11.70 6.69 -2.61
CA VAL A 291 12.69 7.44 -3.41
C VAL A 291 12.59 8.97 -3.17
N VAL A 292 12.45 9.37 -1.90
CA VAL A 292 12.34 10.77 -1.48
C VAL A 292 13.69 11.46 -1.60
N PHE A 293 14.74 10.82 -1.07
CA PHE A 293 16.09 11.36 -1.04
C PHE A 293 16.88 10.90 -2.26
N THR A 294 16.97 11.79 -3.24
CA THR A 294 17.73 11.62 -4.48
C THR A 294 18.70 12.78 -4.64
N THR A 295 19.50 12.80 -5.72
CA THR A 295 20.30 13.96 -6.11
C THR A 295 19.46 15.24 -6.29
N ALA A 296 18.17 15.11 -6.50
CA ALA A 296 17.25 16.24 -6.67
C ALA A 296 16.78 16.85 -5.34
N HIS A 297 16.98 16.19 -4.20
CA HIS A 297 16.50 16.66 -2.90
C HIS A 297 17.51 17.54 -2.21
N GLU A 298 17.13 18.76 -1.79
CA GLU A 298 18.04 19.73 -1.20
C GLU A 298 18.71 19.28 0.11
N TRP A 299 18.11 18.35 0.84
CA TRP A 299 18.68 17.84 2.09
C TRP A 299 19.86 16.88 1.87
N THR A 300 19.95 16.24 0.70
CA THR A 300 21.07 15.36 0.39
C THR A 300 22.37 16.15 0.17
N ARG A 301 22.25 17.42 -0.28
CA ARG A 301 23.37 18.29 -0.65
C ARG A 301 24.37 17.61 -1.59
N TYR A 302 23.86 16.75 -2.46
CA TYR A 302 24.66 15.99 -3.42
C TYR A 302 24.21 16.33 -4.85
N PRO A 303 24.82 17.34 -5.49
CA PRO A 303 24.38 17.85 -6.79
C PRO A 303 24.91 17.02 -7.99
N PHE A 304 25.61 15.94 -7.75
CA PHE A 304 26.25 15.15 -8.79
C PHE A 304 25.42 13.94 -9.20
N GLY A 305 25.22 13.77 -10.49
CA GLY A 305 24.44 12.67 -11.07
C GLY A 305 22.98 13.04 -11.32
N ASP A 306 22.25 12.07 -11.83
CA ASP A 306 20.84 12.24 -12.20
C ASP A 306 20.07 10.96 -11.91
N ASP A 307 19.59 10.83 -10.67
CA ASP A 307 18.86 9.66 -10.22
C ASP A 307 17.53 9.50 -10.97
N LEU A 308 16.83 10.62 -11.32
CA LEU A 308 15.57 10.56 -12.03
C LEU A 308 15.76 9.98 -13.45
N ARG A 309 16.82 10.39 -14.13
CA ARG A 309 17.14 9.85 -15.45
C ARG A 309 17.42 8.35 -15.37
N LEU A 310 18.15 7.88 -14.36
CA LEU A 310 18.43 6.45 -14.16
C LEU A 310 17.14 5.64 -13.94
N LEU A 311 16.19 6.17 -13.16
CA LEU A 311 14.86 5.53 -12.97
C LEU A 311 14.11 5.37 -14.29
N VAL A 312 14.13 6.40 -15.13
CA VAL A 312 13.49 6.39 -16.46
C VAL A 312 14.18 5.39 -17.39
N GLU A 313 15.51 5.45 -17.50
CA GLU A 313 16.30 4.57 -18.37
C GLU A 313 16.11 3.09 -18.03
N ARG A 314 15.93 2.77 -16.76
CA ARG A 314 15.72 1.41 -16.27
C ARG A 314 14.23 1.00 -16.23
N GLY A 315 13.30 1.95 -16.32
CA GLY A 315 11.86 1.69 -16.29
C GLY A 315 11.30 1.35 -14.91
N ALA A 316 12.06 1.60 -13.84
CA ALA A 316 11.61 1.29 -12.48
C ALA A 316 10.43 2.18 -12.05
N THR A 317 9.50 1.60 -11.28
CA THR A 317 8.37 2.31 -10.70
C THR A 317 8.71 2.82 -9.29
N VAL A 318 8.27 4.03 -8.97
CA VAL A 318 8.42 4.63 -7.63
C VAL A 318 7.08 4.64 -6.91
N GLY A 319 7.02 3.99 -5.75
CA GLY A 319 5.86 3.98 -4.84
C GLY A 319 5.89 5.18 -3.90
N HIS A 320 5.10 6.20 -4.20
CA HIS A 320 5.02 7.42 -3.41
C HIS A 320 3.96 7.30 -2.29
N CYS A 321 4.34 7.61 -1.05
CA CYS A 321 3.49 7.57 0.13
C CYS A 321 3.40 8.96 0.76
N PRO A 322 2.60 9.88 0.19
CA PRO A 322 2.64 11.29 0.54
C PRO A 322 2.27 11.59 1.98
N TYR A 323 1.19 11.02 2.50
CA TYR A 323 0.72 11.30 3.86
C TYR A 323 1.71 10.83 4.94
N LYS A 324 2.28 9.63 4.78
CA LYS A 324 3.26 9.09 5.73
C LYS A 324 4.46 10.04 5.87
N TYR A 325 5.01 10.49 4.75
CA TYR A 325 6.15 11.40 4.77
C TYR A 325 5.78 12.79 5.27
N ALA A 326 4.60 13.30 4.93
CA ALA A 326 4.11 14.58 5.43
C ALA A 326 3.99 14.61 6.97
N LYS A 327 3.52 13.54 7.60
CA LYS A 327 3.49 13.39 9.07
C LYS A 327 4.88 13.55 9.71
N MET A 328 5.93 13.22 8.97
CA MET A 328 7.33 13.31 9.40
C MET A 328 8.02 14.58 8.90
N ALA A 329 7.27 15.57 8.44
CA ALA A 329 7.77 16.83 7.87
C ALA A 329 8.71 16.64 6.67
N MET A 330 8.46 15.61 5.85
CA MET A 330 9.22 15.28 4.64
C MET A 330 8.26 15.15 3.44
N THR A 331 8.78 15.31 2.25
CA THR A 331 8.01 15.06 1.02
C THR A 331 8.92 14.78 -0.15
N LEU A 332 8.38 14.16 -1.20
CA LEU A 332 9.04 14.02 -2.50
C LEU A 332 9.30 15.41 -3.12
N ARG A 333 10.46 15.63 -3.75
CA ARG A 333 10.86 16.92 -4.33
C ARG A 333 10.96 16.87 -5.86
N SER A 334 9.88 16.94 -6.61
CA SER A 334 8.47 16.87 -6.20
C SER A 334 7.78 15.81 -7.03
N PHE A 335 6.52 15.48 -6.73
CA PHE A 335 5.72 14.57 -7.58
C PHE A 335 5.71 15.04 -9.06
N GLN A 336 5.51 16.34 -9.31
CA GLN A 336 5.52 16.91 -10.67
C GLN A 336 6.87 16.75 -11.36
N ARG A 337 7.96 16.99 -10.66
CA ARG A 337 9.31 16.86 -11.20
C ARG A 337 9.64 15.42 -11.65
N TYR A 338 9.16 14.42 -10.89
CA TYR A 338 9.33 13.02 -11.28
C TYR A 338 8.52 12.68 -12.54
N LEU A 339 7.27 13.18 -12.63
CA LEU A 339 6.45 13.01 -13.83
C LEU A 339 7.08 13.67 -15.07
N GLU A 340 7.55 14.90 -14.94
CA GLU A 340 8.20 15.64 -16.04
C GLU A 340 9.49 14.97 -16.51
N ALA A 341 10.22 14.34 -15.60
CA ALA A 341 11.38 13.52 -15.95
C ALA A 341 10.98 12.21 -16.67
N GLY A 342 9.70 11.79 -16.62
CA GLY A 342 9.20 10.56 -17.22
C GLY A 342 9.23 9.35 -16.27
N VAL A 343 9.46 9.56 -14.96
CA VAL A 343 9.45 8.47 -13.98
C VAL A 343 8.02 7.93 -13.81
N THR A 344 7.87 6.61 -13.82
CA THR A 344 6.60 5.97 -13.47
C THR A 344 6.36 6.11 -11.97
N LEU A 345 5.36 6.92 -11.61
CA LEU A 345 4.91 7.07 -10.22
C LEU A 345 3.67 6.22 -9.95
N ALA A 346 3.66 5.61 -8.77
CA ALA A 346 2.50 4.93 -8.21
C ALA A 346 2.25 5.43 -6.78
N ILE A 347 1.02 5.28 -6.28
CA ILE A 347 0.62 5.72 -4.93
C ILE A 347 0.57 4.52 -3.99
N GLY A 348 1.09 4.70 -2.78
CA GLY A 348 0.96 3.79 -1.66
C GLY A 348 0.63 4.53 -0.37
N THR A 349 0.12 3.82 0.63
CA THR A 349 -0.23 4.41 1.94
C THR A 349 0.88 4.25 2.97
N ASP A 350 1.70 3.21 2.84
CA ASP A 350 2.75 2.78 3.77
C ASP A 350 2.18 2.42 5.15
N THR A 351 1.62 3.39 5.86
CA THR A 351 1.16 3.30 7.24
C THR A 351 -0.33 3.62 7.36
N TYR A 352 -0.92 3.32 8.53
CA TYR A 352 -2.27 3.74 8.87
C TYR A 352 -2.43 5.27 8.71
N PRO A 353 -3.55 5.75 8.12
CA PRO A 353 -4.88 5.11 8.01
C PRO A 353 -5.16 4.24 6.78
N LEU A 354 -4.26 3.92 5.90
CA LEU A 354 -4.46 3.07 4.70
C LEU A 354 -5.60 3.55 3.78
N ASP A 355 -5.78 4.86 3.73
CA ASP A 355 -6.80 5.53 2.94
C ASP A 355 -6.20 6.01 1.63
N ILE A 356 -6.24 5.13 0.60
CA ILE A 356 -5.68 5.42 -0.72
C ILE A 356 -6.39 6.59 -1.41
N VAL A 357 -7.68 6.83 -1.11
CA VAL A 357 -8.42 7.96 -1.67
C VAL A 357 -7.86 9.29 -1.14
N SER A 358 -7.62 9.37 0.17
CA SER A 358 -7.02 10.56 0.78
C SER A 358 -5.56 10.80 0.31
N GLU A 359 -4.81 9.73 -0.02
CA GLU A 359 -3.45 9.86 -0.55
C GLU A 359 -3.40 10.67 -1.86
N LEU A 360 -4.44 10.59 -2.70
CA LEU A 360 -4.53 11.38 -3.93
C LEU A 360 -4.47 12.89 -3.63
N ARG A 361 -5.23 13.33 -2.61
CA ARG A 361 -5.23 14.72 -2.15
C ARG A 361 -3.87 15.13 -1.61
N TRP A 362 -3.27 14.29 -0.77
CA TRP A 362 -1.95 14.57 -0.21
C TRP A 362 -0.88 14.69 -1.29
N ALA A 363 -0.86 13.79 -2.27
CA ALA A 363 0.05 13.87 -3.41
C ALA A 363 -0.14 15.17 -4.20
N SER A 364 -1.39 15.54 -4.50
CA SER A 364 -1.72 16.75 -5.24
C SER A 364 -1.33 18.04 -4.50
N ILE A 365 -1.70 18.16 -3.22
CA ILE A 365 -1.44 19.36 -2.43
C ILE A 365 0.05 19.54 -2.17
N LEU A 366 0.75 18.47 -1.77
CA LEU A 366 2.19 18.53 -1.49
C LEU A 366 2.99 18.88 -2.73
N ALA A 367 2.61 18.37 -3.91
CA ALA A 367 3.24 18.78 -5.17
C ALA A 367 3.11 20.26 -5.42
N LYS A 368 1.89 20.81 -5.26
CA LYS A 368 1.63 22.25 -5.45
C LYS A 368 2.43 23.13 -4.49
N VAL A 369 2.45 22.75 -3.20
CA VAL A 369 3.18 23.50 -2.16
C VAL A 369 4.68 23.41 -2.38
N THR A 370 5.19 22.25 -2.74
CA THR A 370 6.63 22.01 -2.95
C THR A 370 7.16 22.81 -4.13
N ASP A 371 6.41 22.86 -5.23
CA ASP A 371 6.83 23.55 -6.45
C ASP A 371 6.42 25.03 -6.50
N GLY A 372 5.60 25.49 -5.53
CA GLY A 372 5.01 26.84 -5.61
C GLY A 372 4.17 27.02 -6.88
N ASN A 373 3.58 25.92 -7.39
CA ASN A 373 2.88 25.86 -8.68
C ASN A 373 1.58 25.09 -8.57
N TYR A 374 0.44 25.77 -8.73
CA TYR A 374 -0.87 25.12 -8.65
C TYR A 374 -1.18 24.20 -9.85
N GLN A 375 -0.37 24.19 -10.91
CA GLN A 375 -0.43 23.21 -12.01
C GLN A 375 0.32 21.90 -11.70
N ALA A 376 1.05 21.82 -10.60
CA ALA A 376 1.71 20.59 -10.19
C ALA A 376 0.72 19.58 -9.61
N GLY A 377 0.94 18.30 -9.81
CA GLY A 377 0.14 17.21 -9.23
C GLY A 377 -1.36 17.35 -9.53
N LEU A 378 -1.71 17.47 -10.80
CA LEU A 378 -3.11 17.58 -11.22
C LEU A 378 -3.91 16.32 -10.85
N ALA A 379 -5.22 16.47 -10.70
CA ALA A 379 -6.12 15.38 -10.32
C ALA A 379 -5.96 14.14 -11.21
N ARG A 380 -5.83 14.33 -12.54
CA ARG A 380 -5.58 13.24 -13.50
C ARG A 380 -4.27 12.49 -13.22
N ASP A 381 -3.23 13.21 -12.79
CA ASP A 381 -1.89 12.64 -12.66
C ASP A 381 -1.81 11.76 -11.39
N VAL A 382 -2.38 12.24 -10.27
CA VAL A 382 -2.44 11.46 -9.04
C VAL A 382 -3.42 10.29 -9.16
N PHE A 383 -4.54 10.45 -9.89
CA PHE A 383 -5.47 9.36 -10.21
C PHE A 383 -4.78 8.26 -11.04
N ASN A 384 -4.05 8.63 -12.08
CA ASN A 384 -3.27 7.69 -12.90
C ASN A 384 -2.22 6.97 -12.05
N ALA A 385 -1.56 7.63 -11.12
CA ALA A 385 -0.58 7.01 -10.24
C ALA A 385 -1.21 5.97 -9.30
N ALA A 386 -2.45 6.17 -8.84
CA ALA A 386 -3.16 5.21 -7.99
C ALA A 386 -3.84 4.06 -8.77
N THR A 387 -3.92 4.16 -10.09
CA THR A 387 -4.55 3.18 -10.98
C THR A 387 -3.51 2.51 -11.88
N ILE A 388 -3.24 3.08 -13.05
CA ILE A 388 -2.35 2.49 -14.05
C ILE A 388 -0.86 2.57 -13.67
N GLY A 389 -0.46 3.47 -12.76
CA GLY A 389 0.92 3.58 -12.29
C GLY A 389 1.45 2.30 -11.64
N GLY A 390 0.59 1.62 -10.86
CA GLY A 390 0.91 0.35 -10.22
C GLY A 390 0.90 -0.87 -11.17
N CYS A 391 0.30 -0.75 -12.35
CA CYS A 391 0.16 -1.88 -13.27
C CYS A 391 1.47 -2.29 -13.95
N ARG A 392 2.35 -1.31 -14.21
CA ARG A 392 3.54 -1.49 -15.03
C ARG A 392 4.49 -2.51 -14.43
N PHE A 393 4.93 -2.31 -13.18
CA PHE A 393 5.85 -3.24 -12.54
C PHE A 393 5.22 -4.61 -12.25
N LEU A 394 3.89 -4.70 -12.15
CA LEU A 394 3.17 -5.97 -12.04
C LEU A 394 3.07 -6.72 -13.38
N ALA A 395 3.32 -6.06 -14.51
CA ALA A 395 3.02 -6.52 -15.87
C ALA A 395 1.54 -6.97 -15.99
N ARG A 396 0.62 -6.16 -15.45
CA ARG A 396 -0.82 -6.43 -15.39
C ARG A 396 -1.60 -5.31 -16.07
N GLU A 397 -1.74 -5.41 -17.39
CA GLU A 397 -2.52 -4.44 -18.16
C GLU A 397 -4.03 -4.58 -17.98
N ASP A 398 -4.48 -5.62 -17.31
CA ASP A 398 -5.88 -5.89 -17.00
C ASP A 398 -6.32 -5.33 -15.62
N LEU A 399 -5.47 -4.59 -14.91
CA LEU A 399 -5.78 -3.91 -13.65
C LEU A 399 -5.77 -2.38 -13.80
N GLY A 400 -6.35 -1.68 -12.83
CA GLY A 400 -6.35 -0.21 -12.75
C GLY A 400 -7.08 0.49 -13.90
N ARG A 401 -7.94 -0.20 -14.63
CA ARG A 401 -8.72 0.34 -15.76
C ARG A 401 -10.06 -0.36 -15.92
N LEU A 402 -11.07 0.37 -16.40
CA LEU A 402 -12.34 -0.21 -16.81
C LEU A 402 -12.39 -0.29 -18.34
N ALA A 403 -12.16 -1.48 -18.86
CA ALA A 403 -12.17 -1.75 -20.29
C ALA A 403 -12.60 -3.20 -20.55
N PRO A 404 -13.17 -3.53 -21.73
CA PRO A 404 -13.41 -4.91 -22.10
C PRO A 404 -12.14 -5.77 -21.97
N GLY A 405 -12.25 -6.93 -21.32
CA GLY A 405 -11.16 -7.85 -21.02
C GLY A 405 -10.40 -7.57 -19.73
N ALA A 406 -10.53 -6.39 -19.13
CA ALA A 406 -9.94 -6.09 -17.82
C ALA A 406 -10.59 -6.87 -16.68
N CYS A 407 -9.88 -7.02 -15.55
CA CYS A 407 -10.47 -7.58 -14.35
C CYS A 407 -11.62 -6.70 -13.84
N ALA A 408 -12.68 -7.32 -13.36
CA ALA A 408 -13.78 -6.62 -12.73
C ALA A 408 -13.40 -6.20 -11.29
N ASP A 409 -12.39 -5.33 -11.19
CA ASP A 409 -11.94 -4.65 -9.99
C ASP A 409 -12.50 -3.21 -10.05
N ILE A 410 -13.61 -2.96 -9.35
CA ILE A 410 -14.46 -1.77 -9.56
C ILE A 410 -14.81 -1.14 -8.22
N LEU A 411 -14.82 0.18 -8.16
CA LEU A 411 -15.27 0.98 -7.02
C LEU A 411 -16.51 1.78 -7.38
N LEU A 412 -17.45 1.86 -6.44
CA LEU A 412 -18.50 2.87 -6.45
C LEU A 412 -18.24 3.82 -5.30
N ILE A 413 -17.95 5.08 -5.61
CA ILE A 413 -17.61 6.14 -4.64
C ILE A 413 -18.76 7.13 -4.62
N ASP A 414 -19.34 7.36 -3.45
CA ASP A 414 -20.45 8.28 -3.28
C ASP A 414 -19.96 9.73 -3.37
N LEU A 415 -20.43 10.47 -4.38
CA LEU A 415 -20.12 11.88 -4.58
C LEU A 415 -21.27 12.82 -4.17
N ASP A 416 -22.48 12.31 -3.97
CA ASP A 416 -23.66 13.16 -3.75
C ASP A 416 -23.52 13.99 -2.47
N HIS A 417 -23.05 13.39 -1.38
CA HIS A 417 -22.88 14.11 -0.11
C HIS A 417 -21.66 15.05 -0.10
N LEU A 418 -20.72 14.90 -1.06
CA LEU A 418 -19.61 15.83 -1.24
C LEU A 418 -20.00 17.09 -2.03
N GLY A 419 -21.29 17.29 -2.29
CA GLY A 419 -21.77 18.37 -3.14
C GLY A 419 -21.66 18.06 -4.63
N GLY A 420 -21.93 16.81 -5.02
CA GLY A 420 -21.82 16.29 -6.39
C GLY A 420 -22.27 17.24 -7.49
N PRO A 421 -23.40 17.97 -7.33
CA PRO A 421 -23.83 18.98 -8.31
C PRO A 421 -22.90 20.21 -8.43
N VAL A 422 -22.04 20.44 -7.44
CA VAL A 422 -21.09 21.58 -7.41
C VAL A 422 -19.84 21.31 -8.26
N TYR A 423 -19.49 20.04 -8.45
CA TYR A 423 -18.36 19.65 -9.23
C TYR A 423 -18.77 19.20 -10.63
N ALA A 424 -18.31 19.91 -11.65
CA ALA A 424 -18.50 19.51 -13.04
C ALA A 424 -17.54 18.35 -13.47
N ASP A 425 -16.54 18.05 -12.64
CA ASP A 425 -15.52 17.03 -12.89
C ASP A 425 -15.41 16.11 -11.68
N PRO A 426 -15.87 14.85 -11.78
CA PRO A 426 -15.91 13.91 -10.67
C PRO A 426 -14.52 13.46 -10.21
N ILE A 427 -13.49 13.51 -11.07
CA ILE A 427 -12.11 13.19 -10.69
C ILE A 427 -11.53 14.30 -9.81
N LYS A 428 -11.82 15.56 -10.12
CA LYS A 428 -11.43 16.67 -9.24
C LYS A 428 -12.16 16.61 -7.90
N ALA A 429 -13.46 16.27 -7.89
CA ALA A 429 -14.22 16.06 -6.66
C ALA A 429 -13.62 14.93 -5.80
N LEU A 430 -13.28 13.81 -6.43
CA LEU A 430 -12.60 12.69 -5.77
C LEU A 430 -11.30 13.14 -5.10
N VAL A 431 -10.42 13.79 -5.84
CA VAL A 431 -9.09 14.18 -5.35
C VAL A 431 -9.16 15.27 -4.30
N ASP A 432 -10.03 16.25 -4.50
CA ASP A 432 -10.12 17.42 -3.62
C ASP A 432 -10.88 17.15 -2.32
N SER A 433 -11.94 16.35 -2.36
CA SER A 433 -12.92 16.29 -1.27
C SER A 433 -13.17 14.91 -0.70
N ALA A 434 -13.00 13.82 -1.48
CA ALA A 434 -13.32 12.47 -1.02
C ALA A 434 -12.27 11.89 -0.07
N SER A 435 -12.69 10.85 0.64
CA SER A 435 -11.86 10.00 1.51
C SER A 435 -12.29 8.54 1.35
N GLY A 436 -11.59 7.61 1.96
CA GLY A 436 -11.99 6.20 1.93
C GLY A 436 -13.37 5.92 2.53
N ARG A 437 -13.92 6.84 3.34
CA ARG A 437 -15.28 6.72 3.90
C ARG A 437 -16.38 6.86 2.85
N ASP A 438 -16.04 7.47 1.72
CA ASP A 438 -16.98 7.73 0.61
C ASP A 438 -17.03 6.54 -0.36
N VAL A 439 -16.19 5.52 -0.14
CA VAL A 439 -16.24 4.26 -0.88
C VAL A 439 -17.43 3.43 -0.40
N ASP A 440 -18.47 3.38 -1.22
CA ASP A 440 -19.71 2.66 -0.94
C ASP A 440 -19.59 1.16 -1.26
N THR A 441 -19.06 0.85 -2.44
CA THR A 441 -18.98 -0.54 -2.92
C THR A 441 -17.59 -0.83 -3.49
N VAL A 442 -17.04 -1.99 -3.13
CA VAL A 442 -15.79 -2.51 -3.69
C VAL A 442 -16.06 -3.88 -4.29
N ILE A 443 -15.70 -4.02 -5.55
CA ILE A 443 -15.79 -5.28 -6.31
C ILE A 443 -14.36 -5.67 -6.68
N VAL A 444 -13.98 -6.94 -6.43
CA VAL A 444 -12.69 -7.52 -6.83
C VAL A 444 -12.95 -8.83 -7.55
N ALA A 445 -12.40 -8.98 -8.75
CA ALA A 445 -12.65 -10.16 -9.60
C ALA A 445 -14.15 -10.48 -9.71
N GLY A 446 -14.99 -9.45 -9.88
CA GLY A 446 -16.44 -9.57 -10.01
C GLY A 446 -17.21 -9.88 -8.71
N GLN A 447 -16.54 -10.01 -7.57
CA GLN A 447 -17.17 -10.28 -6.27
C GLN A 447 -17.34 -8.99 -5.47
N VAL A 448 -18.55 -8.74 -4.97
CA VAL A 448 -18.84 -7.60 -4.08
C VAL A 448 -18.28 -7.90 -2.70
N LEU A 449 -17.19 -7.22 -2.34
CA LEU A 449 -16.47 -7.43 -1.07
C LEU A 449 -16.81 -6.36 -0.02
N VAL A 450 -17.23 -5.18 -0.46
CA VAL A 450 -17.74 -4.10 0.39
C VAL A 450 -19.03 -3.60 -0.22
N GLN A 451 -20.03 -3.38 0.62
CA GLN A 451 -21.32 -2.81 0.23
C GLN A 451 -21.85 -1.89 1.33
N GLY A 452 -22.28 -0.68 0.98
CA GLY A 452 -22.66 0.34 1.95
C GLY A 452 -21.52 0.68 2.93
N GLY A 453 -20.26 0.66 2.46
CA GLY A 453 -19.07 0.92 3.26
C GLY A 453 -18.69 -0.18 4.27
N ARG A 454 -19.35 -1.37 4.22
CA ARG A 454 -19.07 -2.49 5.13
C ARG A 454 -18.66 -3.75 4.36
N ALA A 455 -17.74 -4.52 4.92
CA ALA A 455 -17.33 -5.79 4.34
C ALA A 455 -18.48 -6.82 4.33
N THR A 456 -18.55 -7.59 3.24
CA THR A 456 -19.61 -8.59 3.04
C THR A 456 -19.23 -9.99 3.50
N ARG A 457 -17.93 -10.27 3.69
CA ARG A 457 -17.40 -11.62 3.89
C ARG A 457 -16.82 -11.89 5.29
N VAL A 458 -16.56 -10.84 6.07
CA VAL A 458 -15.94 -10.95 7.39
C VAL A 458 -16.68 -10.10 8.43
N ASP A 459 -16.61 -10.52 9.70
CA ASP A 459 -17.09 -9.72 10.83
C ASP A 459 -16.06 -8.62 11.17
N GLU A 460 -16.33 -7.40 10.72
CA GLU A 460 -15.45 -6.26 10.92
C GLU A 460 -15.25 -5.93 12.40
N ASP A 461 -16.27 -6.05 13.21
CA ASP A 461 -16.21 -5.68 14.63
C ASP A 461 -15.31 -6.66 15.39
N ALA A 462 -15.38 -7.95 15.03
CA ALA A 462 -14.48 -8.97 15.55
C ALA A 462 -13.02 -8.75 15.10
N VAL A 463 -12.79 -8.39 13.83
CA VAL A 463 -11.46 -8.04 13.31
C VAL A 463 -10.88 -6.85 14.06
N LEU A 464 -11.67 -5.78 14.24
CA LEU A 464 -11.24 -4.57 14.93
C LEU A 464 -10.92 -4.83 16.42
N ALA A 465 -11.75 -5.62 17.12
CA ALA A 465 -11.51 -5.95 18.52
C ALA A 465 -10.19 -6.71 18.71
N LYS A 466 -9.90 -7.70 17.86
CA LYS A 466 -8.63 -8.45 17.90
C LYS A 466 -7.43 -7.56 17.59
N ALA A 467 -7.55 -6.68 16.59
CA ALA A 467 -6.47 -5.75 16.23
C ALA A 467 -6.16 -4.74 17.35
N ARG A 468 -7.19 -4.24 18.04
CA ARG A 468 -7.01 -3.36 19.22
C ARG A 468 -6.23 -4.07 20.32
N ALA A 469 -6.63 -5.28 20.68
CA ALA A 469 -5.93 -6.05 21.72
C ALA A 469 -4.46 -6.32 21.33
N ALA A 470 -4.21 -6.67 20.07
CA ALA A 470 -2.85 -6.88 19.56
C ALA A 470 -2.00 -5.59 19.62
N THR A 471 -2.59 -4.45 19.26
CA THR A 471 -1.92 -3.14 19.29
C THR A 471 -1.63 -2.69 20.72
N GLU A 472 -2.58 -2.84 21.65
CA GLU A 472 -2.37 -2.55 23.09
C GLU A 472 -1.24 -3.41 23.67
N HIS A 473 -1.22 -4.69 23.32
CA HIS A 473 -0.13 -5.59 23.73
C HIS A 473 1.23 -5.09 23.18
N TYR A 474 1.32 -4.72 21.90
CA TYR A 474 2.54 -4.18 21.31
C TYR A 474 3.01 -2.93 22.06
N TRP A 475 2.12 -1.96 22.29
CA TRP A 475 2.46 -0.71 22.98
C TRP A 475 2.92 -0.92 24.41
N SER A 476 2.35 -1.88 25.14
CA SER A 476 2.77 -2.21 26.51
C SER A 476 4.20 -2.73 26.58
N ARG A 477 4.73 -3.25 25.47
CA ARG A 477 6.08 -3.82 25.39
C ARG A 477 7.14 -2.83 24.92
N VAL A 478 6.75 -1.68 24.37
CA VAL A 478 7.67 -0.67 23.81
C VAL A 478 8.80 -0.31 24.79
N PRO A 479 8.55 0.02 26.08
CA PRO A 479 9.62 0.38 26.98
C PRO A 479 10.67 -0.70 27.22
N ALA A 480 10.28 -1.97 27.10
CA ALA A 480 11.16 -3.11 27.39
C ALA A 480 12.22 -3.33 26.31
N TRP A 481 11.97 -2.91 25.07
CA TRP A 481 12.91 -3.12 23.97
C TRP A 481 13.51 -1.83 23.41
N ARG A 482 12.98 -0.66 23.77
CA ARG A 482 13.58 0.61 23.35
C ARG A 482 14.89 0.90 24.09
N TRP A 483 15.84 1.50 23.40
CA TRP A 483 17.16 1.86 23.91
C TRP A 483 17.11 2.88 25.06
N ASP A 484 16.11 3.79 25.03
CA ASP A 484 15.92 4.85 26.04
C ASP A 484 14.84 4.48 27.09
N GLY A 485 14.25 3.29 26.99
CA GLY A 485 13.18 2.84 27.89
C GLY A 485 11.88 3.65 27.80
N ALA A 486 11.77 4.54 26.80
CA ALA A 486 10.61 5.43 26.68
C ALA A 486 9.34 4.64 26.36
N GLY A 487 8.25 4.99 27.07
CA GLY A 487 6.92 4.49 26.79
C GLY A 487 6.24 5.28 25.66
N VAL A 488 5.11 4.75 25.17
CA VAL A 488 4.38 5.33 24.04
C VAL A 488 4.04 6.81 24.29
N ASP A 489 3.53 7.15 25.47
CA ASP A 489 3.16 8.54 25.82
C ASP A 489 4.37 9.49 25.92
N GLN A 490 5.59 8.96 26.01
CA GLN A 490 6.82 9.75 25.98
C GLN A 490 7.33 9.94 24.53
N ILE A 491 7.08 8.96 23.66
CA ILE A 491 7.43 9.03 22.25
C ILE A 491 6.45 9.93 21.51
N VAL A 492 5.16 9.71 21.79
CA VAL A 492 4.01 10.42 21.20
C VAL A 492 3.14 10.92 22.35
N PRO A 493 3.43 12.11 22.88
CA PRO A 493 2.66 12.67 23.99
C PRO A 493 1.20 12.86 23.59
N PRO A 494 0.25 12.58 24.52
CA PRO A 494 -1.15 12.87 24.24
C PRO A 494 -1.36 14.38 24.05
N ALA A 495 -2.22 14.76 23.10
CA ALA A 495 -2.52 16.17 22.79
C ALA A 495 -3.06 16.94 24.03
N PHE A 496 -3.80 16.24 24.89
CA PHE A 496 -4.29 16.75 26.18
C PHE A 496 -4.20 15.65 27.25
N PRO A 497 -4.12 16.00 28.57
CA PRO A 497 -4.12 15.00 29.62
C PRO A 497 -5.34 14.06 29.55
N ILE A 498 -5.10 12.76 29.41
CA ILE A 498 -6.15 11.75 29.34
C ILE A 498 -6.47 11.25 30.76
N ARG A 499 -7.68 11.50 31.24
CA ARG A 499 -8.20 10.92 32.50
C ARG A 499 -8.94 9.63 32.16
N ARG A 500 -8.35 8.49 32.49
CA ARG A 500 -8.99 7.18 32.26
C ARG A 500 -9.89 6.87 33.45
N ALA A 501 -11.13 6.38 33.17
CA ALA A 501 -11.98 5.83 34.20
C ALA A 501 -11.30 4.61 34.85
N ALA A 502 -11.50 4.42 36.15
CA ALA A 502 -11.03 3.22 36.82
C ALA A 502 -11.64 1.99 36.06
N ARG A 503 -10.78 1.04 35.66
CA ARG A 503 -11.27 -0.23 35.13
C ARG A 503 -12.01 -0.94 36.28
N SER A 504 -13.32 -1.08 36.14
CA SER A 504 -14.16 -1.87 37.05
C SER A 504 -13.86 -3.35 36.96
#